data_ccbbafb485427df5b27cb4ef89fdbf42
#
_entry.id   ccbbafb485427df5b27cb4ef89fdbf42
#
_cell.length_a   1.000
_cell.length_b   1.000
_cell.length_c   1.000
_cell.angle_alpha   90.00
_cell.angle_beta   90.00
_cell.angle_gamma   90.00
#
_symmetry.space_group_name_H-M   'P 1'
#
loop_
_entity.id
_entity.type
_entity.pdbx_description
1 polymer ?
#
loop_
_entity_poly.entity_id
_entity_poly.type
_entity_poly.pdbx_seq_one_letter_code
_entity_poly.pdbx_strand_id
1 'polypeptide(L)'
;MRELLELLEKNSKITTAELATILGQSEYQVEQDIQRLEKDKIILSYPTIINWEKFGDETVTAIITINLTPQREVGFDAIAERIYRFDEVKTVYLMSGSFDLLVIIEGKSLKEIANFVATRLSTIDGVTQTRSHFMLKPYKKDGVLIEDKEQDRRLVVSP
;
A
#
# COMPACT_ATOMS: atom_id res chain seq x y z
N MET A 1 -15.44 -4.68 19.06
CA MET A 1 -15.22 -3.83 17.86
C MET A 1 -13.77 -3.78 17.42
N ARG A 2 -12.81 -3.38 18.26
CA ARG A 2 -11.37 -3.36 17.93
C ARG A 2 -10.85 -4.76 17.54
N GLU A 3 -11.17 -5.77 18.33
CA GLU A 3 -10.79 -7.16 18.07
C GLU A 3 -11.30 -7.68 16.71
N LEU A 4 -12.54 -7.32 16.33
CA LEU A 4 -13.10 -7.63 15.01
C LEU A 4 -12.24 -7.03 13.88
N LEU A 5 -11.82 -5.77 14.01
CA LEU A 5 -10.96 -5.11 13.02
C LEU A 5 -9.59 -5.76 12.93
N GLU A 6 -8.97 -6.11 14.07
CA GLU A 6 -7.67 -6.79 14.12
C GLU A 6 -7.71 -8.19 13.48
N LEU A 7 -8.83 -8.92 13.64
CA LEU A 7 -9.04 -10.22 12.98
C LEU A 7 -9.18 -10.06 11.46
N LEU A 8 -9.99 -9.09 11.00
CA LEU A 8 -10.20 -8.80 9.59
C LEU A 8 -8.92 -8.28 8.91
N GLU A 9 -8.15 -7.42 9.58
CA GLU A 9 -6.86 -6.92 9.09
C GLU A 9 -5.87 -8.06 8.88
N LYS A 10 -5.84 -9.03 9.81
CA LYS A 10 -4.97 -10.20 9.74
C LYS A 10 -5.41 -11.21 8.68
N ASN A 11 -6.71 -11.41 8.53
CA ASN A 11 -7.29 -12.35 7.56
C ASN A 11 -8.65 -11.85 7.06
N SER A 12 -8.65 -11.14 5.93
CA SER A 12 -9.89 -10.63 5.32
C SER A 12 -10.81 -11.72 4.74
N LYS A 13 -10.36 -12.97 4.68
CA LYS A 13 -11.15 -14.12 4.22
C LYS A 13 -11.83 -14.90 5.36
N ILE A 14 -11.64 -14.48 6.60
CA ILE A 14 -12.31 -15.10 7.75
C ILE A 14 -13.83 -14.97 7.60
N THR A 15 -14.57 -16.04 7.83
CA THR A 15 -16.01 -16.05 7.69
C THR A 15 -16.70 -15.40 8.90
N THR A 16 -17.93 -14.90 8.70
CA THR A 16 -18.74 -14.35 9.81
C THR A 16 -19.00 -15.39 10.90
N ALA A 17 -19.16 -16.66 10.55
CA ALA A 17 -19.32 -17.77 11.50
C ALA A 17 -18.07 -17.99 12.38
N GLU A 18 -16.88 -17.93 11.77
CA GLU A 18 -15.61 -18.02 12.51
C GLU A 18 -15.42 -16.82 13.42
N LEU A 19 -15.69 -15.60 12.91
CA LEU A 19 -15.64 -14.37 13.70
C LEU A 19 -16.60 -14.42 14.89
N ALA A 20 -17.85 -14.87 14.65
CA ALA A 20 -18.86 -15.01 15.69
C ALA A 20 -18.40 -15.96 16.81
N THR A 21 -17.79 -17.09 16.43
CA THR A 21 -17.23 -18.05 17.38
C THR A 21 -16.09 -17.45 18.21
N ILE A 22 -15.15 -16.75 17.57
CA ILE A 22 -13.99 -16.14 18.23
C ILE A 22 -14.44 -15.04 19.18
N LEU A 23 -15.37 -14.18 18.73
CA LEU A 23 -15.83 -13.01 19.48
C LEU A 23 -16.92 -13.33 20.51
N GLY A 24 -17.44 -14.55 20.53
CA GLY A 24 -18.56 -14.93 21.42
C GLY A 24 -19.86 -14.18 21.12
N GLN A 25 -20.10 -13.85 19.84
CA GLN A 25 -21.26 -13.09 19.35
C GLN A 25 -22.10 -13.95 18.39
N SER A 26 -23.29 -13.48 18.03
CA SER A 26 -24.06 -14.09 16.94
C SER A 26 -23.50 -13.67 15.59
N GLU A 27 -23.62 -14.52 14.56
CA GLU A 27 -23.23 -14.17 13.17
C GLU A 27 -23.96 -12.91 12.70
N TYR A 28 -25.24 -12.76 13.03
CA TYR A 28 -26.03 -11.59 12.71
C TYR A 28 -25.42 -10.30 13.30
N GLN A 29 -24.97 -10.34 14.56
CA GLN A 29 -24.35 -9.17 15.19
C GLN A 29 -23.02 -8.81 14.52
N VAL A 30 -22.19 -9.81 14.19
CA VAL A 30 -20.90 -9.62 13.47
C VAL A 30 -21.16 -8.99 12.10
N GLU A 31 -22.14 -9.51 11.35
CA GLU A 31 -22.49 -8.97 10.04
C GLU A 31 -22.96 -7.52 10.11
N GLN A 32 -23.81 -7.16 11.07
CA GLN A 32 -24.25 -5.78 11.28
C GLN A 32 -23.10 -4.86 11.67
N ASP A 33 -22.16 -5.35 12.49
CA ASP A 33 -20.97 -4.58 12.89
C ASP A 33 -20.05 -4.33 11.69
N ILE A 34 -19.83 -5.32 10.83
CA ILE A 34 -19.02 -5.17 9.60
C ILE A 34 -19.69 -4.14 8.67
N GLN A 35 -20.98 -4.30 8.38
CA GLN A 35 -21.72 -3.38 7.51
C GLN A 35 -21.68 -1.93 8.02
N ARG A 36 -21.78 -1.73 9.34
CA ARG A 36 -21.63 -0.42 9.95
C ARG A 36 -20.25 0.15 9.74
N LEU A 37 -19.18 -0.65 9.98
CA LEU A 37 -17.79 -0.23 9.80
C LEU A 37 -17.46 0.14 8.35
N GLU A 38 -18.03 -0.58 7.38
CA GLU A 38 -17.91 -0.27 5.95
C GLU A 38 -18.67 1.03 5.60
N LYS A 39 -19.90 1.20 6.09
CA LYS A 39 -20.70 2.40 5.88
C LYS A 39 -20.02 3.65 6.47
N ASP A 40 -19.46 3.52 7.66
CA ASP A 40 -18.75 4.58 8.37
C ASP A 40 -17.32 4.83 7.81
N LYS A 41 -16.92 4.10 6.74
CA LYS A 41 -15.61 4.20 6.10
C LYS A 41 -14.44 3.90 7.05
N ILE A 42 -14.66 3.11 8.08
CA ILE A 42 -13.61 2.57 8.94
C ILE A 42 -12.94 1.39 8.23
N ILE A 43 -13.73 0.49 7.63
CA ILE A 43 -13.25 -0.49 6.66
C ILE A 43 -13.38 0.11 5.27
N LEU A 44 -12.26 0.31 4.59
CA LEU A 44 -12.23 0.92 3.26
C LEU A 44 -12.27 -0.12 2.14
N SER A 45 -11.59 -1.25 2.32
CA SER A 45 -11.50 -2.34 1.34
C SER A 45 -10.87 -3.58 1.98
N TYR A 46 -10.87 -4.69 1.24
CA TYR A 46 -10.27 -5.98 1.61
C TYR A 46 -9.19 -6.37 0.59
N PRO A 47 -8.01 -5.72 0.60
CA PRO A 47 -6.97 -5.97 -0.39
C PRO A 47 -6.39 -7.38 -0.24
N THR A 48 -6.01 -7.98 -1.36
CA THR A 48 -5.25 -9.23 -1.40
C THR A 48 -3.78 -8.94 -1.68
N ILE A 49 -2.89 -9.51 -0.88
CA ILE A 49 -1.45 -9.42 -1.12
C ILE A 49 -1.07 -10.53 -2.10
N ILE A 50 -0.52 -10.13 -3.25
CA ILE A 50 -0.18 -11.03 -4.35
C ILE A 50 1.33 -10.97 -4.59
N ASN A 51 1.95 -12.14 -4.75
CA ASN A 51 3.33 -12.26 -5.22
C ASN A 51 3.33 -12.25 -6.75
N TRP A 52 3.41 -11.05 -7.33
CA TRP A 52 3.38 -10.85 -8.77
C TRP A 52 4.62 -11.45 -9.48
N GLU A 53 5.76 -11.46 -8.81
CA GLU A 53 6.98 -12.08 -9.34
C GLU A 53 6.80 -13.60 -9.55
N LYS A 54 6.21 -14.31 -8.56
CA LYS A 54 5.85 -15.73 -8.71
C LYS A 54 4.78 -15.97 -9.78
N PHE A 55 3.92 -15.01 -10.00
CA PHE A 55 2.90 -15.07 -11.06
C PHE A 55 3.51 -14.85 -12.45
N GLY A 56 4.69 -14.21 -12.52
CA GLY A 56 5.39 -13.91 -13.77
C GLY A 56 5.05 -12.56 -14.37
N ASP A 57 4.56 -11.63 -13.56
CA ASP A 57 4.32 -10.24 -13.95
C ASP A 57 5.45 -9.34 -13.44
N GLU A 58 6.12 -8.65 -14.36
CA GLU A 58 7.27 -7.77 -14.08
C GLU A 58 6.80 -6.31 -13.85
N THR A 59 5.92 -6.12 -12.88
CA THR A 59 5.53 -4.76 -12.49
C THR A 59 6.69 -4.08 -11.75
N VAL A 60 7.09 -2.90 -12.22
CA VAL A 60 8.09 -2.06 -11.56
C VAL A 60 7.40 -1.15 -10.56
N THR A 61 7.86 -1.18 -9.32
CA THR A 61 7.42 -0.27 -8.25
C THR A 61 8.49 0.76 -7.96
N ALA A 62 8.10 2.02 -7.81
CA ALA A 62 8.99 3.08 -7.35
C ALA A 62 8.38 3.89 -6.21
N ILE A 63 9.24 4.33 -5.31
CA ILE A 63 8.92 5.29 -4.24
C ILE A 63 9.46 6.64 -4.68
N ILE A 64 8.57 7.61 -4.81
CA ILE A 64 8.92 8.98 -5.19
C ILE A 64 8.79 9.87 -3.96
N THR A 65 9.88 10.52 -3.59
CA THR A 65 9.83 11.57 -2.58
C THR A 65 9.72 12.93 -3.25
N ILE A 66 8.83 13.78 -2.73
CA ILE A 66 8.49 15.08 -3.31
C ILE A 66 8.66 16.15 -2.27
N ASN A 67 9.36 17.23 -2.64
CA ASN A 67 9.40 18.47 -1.86
C ASN A 67 8.44 19.49 -2.49
N LEU A 68 7.74 20.20 -1.64
CA LEU A 68 6.74 21.20 -2.02
C LEU A 68 7.13 22.58 -1.52
N THR A 69 6.74 23.62 -2.24
CA THR A 69 6.73 24.97 -1.69
C THR A 69 5.39 25.21 -1.01
N PRO A 70 5.35 25.58 0.28
CA PRO A 70 4.13 25.97 0.94
C PRO A 70 3.49 27.16 0.20
N GLN A 71 2.36 26.96 -0.45
CA GLN A 71 1.57 28.04 -1.02
C GLN A 71 0.54 28.49 0.00
N ARG A 72 0.42 29.80 0.25
CA ARG A 72 -0.45 30.37 1.28
C ARG A 72 -1.93 30.06 1.09
N GLU A 73 -2.36 29.74 -0.13
CA GLU A 73 -3.76 29.52 -0.49
C GLU A 73 -4.08 28.09 -0.92
N VAL A 74 -3.06 27.31 -1.31
CA VAL A 74 -3.23 25.92 -1.77
C VAL A 74 -2.39 25.02 -0.86
N GLY A 75 -3.02 24.43 0.14
CA GLY A 75 -2.35 23.54 1.09
C GLY A 75 -1.81 22.26 0.43
N PHE A 76 -1.02 21.49 1.18
CA PHE A 76 -0.47 20.20 0.74
C PHE A 76 -1.57 19.25 0.23
N ASP A 77 -2.77 19.34 0.78
CA ASP A 77 -3.91 18.47 0.42
C ASP A 77 -4.33 18.61 -1.04
N ALA A 78 -4.35 19.83 -1.59
CA ALA A 78 -4.74 20.04 -2.98
C ALA A 78 -3.70 19.48 -3.98
N ILE A 79 -2.41 19.52 -3.62
CA ILE A 79 -1.35 18.89 -4.43
C ILE A 79 -1.45 17.37 -4.31
N ALA A 80 -1.63 16.85 -3.10
CA ALA A 80 -1.82 15.41 -2.87
C ALA A 80 -3.04 14.89 -3.64
N GLU A 81 -4.15 15.67 -3.69
CA GLU A 81 -5.36 15.33 -4.45
C GLU A 81 -5.09 15.21 -5.95
N ARG A 82 -4.30 16.08 -6.53
CA ARG A 82 -3.91 15.97 -7.93
C ARG A 82 -3.06 14.72 -8.19
N ILE A 83 -2.17 14.38 -7.25
CA ILE A 83 -1.27 13.23 -7.37
C ILE A 83 -2.03 11.92 -7.25
N TYR A 84 -2.88 11.72 -6.26
CA TYR A 84 -3.55 10.43 -6.06
C TYR A 84 -4.65 10.13 -7.09
N ARG A 85 -5.00 11.08 -7.98
CA ARG A 85 -5.92 10.84 -9.10
C ARG A 85 -5.27 10.14 -10.29
N PHE A 86 -3.94 10.03 -10.33
CA PHE A 86 -3.27 9.27 -11.38
C PHE A 86 -3.39 7.76 -11.12
N ASP A 87 -3.72 6.99 -12.14
CA ASP A 87 -3.91 5.54 -12.06
C ASP A 87 -2.63 4.80 -11.66
N GLU A 88 -1.47 5.35 -12.04
CA GLU A 88 -0.15 4.83 -11.70
C GLU A 88 0.16 4.95 -10.21
N VAL A 89 -0.50 5.89 -9.51
CA VAL A 89 -0.29 6.16 -8.09
C VAL A 89 -1.09 5.19 -7.24
N LYS A 90 -0.39 4.43 -6.41
CA LYS A 90 -0.98 3.46 -5.48
C LYS A 90 -1.10 4.00 -4.06
N THR A 91 -0.19 4.88 -3.67
CA THR A 91 -0.13 5.39 -2.30
C THR A 91 0.41 6.81 -2.29
N VAL A 92 -0.17 7.67 -1.46
CA VAL A 92 0.33 9.02 -1.18
C VAL A 92 0.28 9.27 0.31
N TYR A 93 1.40 9.65 0.90
CA TYR A 93 1.51 10.03 2.31
C TYR A 93 2.08 11.43 2.44
N LEU A 94 1.50 12.24 3.33
CA LEU A 94 2.14 13.45 3.85
C LEU A 94 3.14 13.05 4.92
N MET A 95 4.36 13.53 4.79
CA MET A 95 5.48 13.11 5.64
C MET A 95 6.00 14.28 6.46
N SER A 96 6.53 13.96 7.62
CA SER A 96 7.32 14.88 8.44
C SER A 96 8.79 14.48 8.32
N GLY A 97 9.63 15.35 7.77
CA GLY A 97 11.05 15.05 7.58
C GLY A 97 11.71 15.85 6.46
N SER A 98 12.62 15.21 5.72
CA SER A 98 13.41 15.84 4.65
C SER A 98 12.64 16.04 3.33
N PHE A 99 11.44 15.54 3.22
CA PHE A 99 10.54 15.70 2.09
C PHE A 99 9.08 15.74 2.58
N ASP A 100 8.17 16.26 1.76
CA ASP A 100 6.79 16.53 2.16
C ASP A 100 5.82 15.41 1.78
N LEU A 101 5.98 14.82 0.59
CA LEU A 101 5.14 13.69 0.17
C LEU A 101 5.97 12.47 -0.20
N LEU A 102 5.46 11.30 0.19
CA LEU A 102 5.90 10.00 -0.30
C LEU A 102 4.82 9.43 -1.21
N VAL A 103 5.19 9.11 -2.44
CA VAL A 103 4.27 8.56 -3.46
C VAL A 103 4.79 7.21 -3.92
N ILE A 104 3.96 6.17 -3.85
CA ILE A 104 4.28 4.86 -4.42
C ILE A 104 3.55 4.73 -5.74
N ILE A 105 4.30 4.45 -6.80
CA ILE A 105 3.79 4.28 -8.16
C ILE A 105 4.19 2.91 -8.71
N GLU A 106 3.36 2.41 -9.61
CA GLU A 106 3.59 1.16 -10.33
C GLU A 106 3.50 1.41 -11.83
N GLY A 107 4.35 0.72 -12.59
CA GLY A 107 4.40 0.81 -14.05
C GLY A 107 5.03 -0.43 -14.66
N LYS A 108 4.93 -0.56 -15.98
CA LYS A 108 5.47 -1.71 -16.72
C LYS A 108 6.98 -1.67 -16.92
N SER A 109 7.59 -0.52 -16.76
CA SER A 109 9.04 -0.35 -16.96
C SER A 109 9.60 0.85 -16.21
N LEU A 110 10.90 0.83 -15.95
CA LEU A 110 11.65 1.98 -15.41
C LEU A 110 11.45 3.24 -16.25
N LYS A 111 11.43 3.09 -17.58
CA LYS A 111 11.25 4.20 -18.52
C LYS A 111 9.88 4.82 -18.41
N GLU A 112 8.82 4.03 -18.25
CA GLU A 112 7.46 4.49 -18.07
C GLU A 112 7.34 5.32 -16.78
N ILE A 113 7.86 4.79 -15.67
CA ILE A 113 7.88 5.50 -14.38
C ILE A 113 8.68 6.80 -14.46
N ALA A 114 9.88 6.76 -15.05
CA ALA A 114 10.71 7.97 -15.20
C ALA A 114 10.01 9.04 -16.04
N ASN A 115 9.35 8.64 -17.13
CA ASN A 115 8.56 9.53 -17.97
C ASN A 115 7.36 10.11 -17.20
N PHE A 116 6.62 9.30 -16.46
CA PHE A 116 5.51 9.76 -15.62
C PHE A 116 5.97 10.81 -14.59
N VAL A 117 7.07 10.55 -13.89
CA VAL A 117 7.62 11.52 -12.93
C VAL A 117 8.01 12.83 -13.62
N ALA A 118 8.73 12.76 -14.75
CA ALA A 118 9.21 13.94 -15.45
C ALA A 118 8.08 14.77 -16.08
N THR A 119 7.03 14.12 -16.63
CA THR A 119 6.00 14.83 -17.38
C THR A 119 4.72 15.12 -16.59
N ARG A 120 4.48 14.40 -15.50
CA ARG A 120 3.26 14.53 -14.70
C ARG A 120 3.53 15.05 -13.29
N LEU A 121 4.40 14.39 -12.51
CA LEU A 121 4.63 14.79 -11.11
C LEU A 121 5.47 16.05 -10.99
N SER A 122 6.59 16.15 -11.72
CA SER A 122 7.49 17.30 -11.62
C SER A 122 6.92 18.59 -12.22
N THR A 123 5.84 18.49 -13.00
CA THR A 123 5.17 19.65 -13.63
C THR A 123 3.99 20.18 -12.82
N ILE A 124 3.67 19.57 -11.68
CA ILE A 124 2.61 20.07 -10.80
C ILE A 124 3.10 21.35 -10.09
N ASP A 125 2.29 22.39 -10.16
CA ASP A 125 2.57 23.64 -9.47
C ASP A 125 2.77 23.42 -7.96
N GLY A 126 3.85 23.96 -7.42
CA GLY A 126 4.23 23.76 -6.02
C GLY A 126 5.20 22.60 -5.79
N VAL A 127 5.42 21.70 -6.75
CA VAL A 127 6.47 20.68 -6.69
C VAL A 127 7.82 21.33 -7.01
N THR A 128 8.76 21.26 -6.07
CA THR A 128 10.09 21.83 -6.23
C THR A 128 11.16 20.81 -6.56
N GLN A 129 10.99 19.60 -6.05
CA GLN A 129 11.93 18.51 -6.26
C GLN A 129 11.22 17.17 -6.19
N THR A 130 11.64 16.23 -7.05
CA THR A 130 11.26 14.83 -7.00
C THR A 130 12.52 13.96 -6.98
N ARG A 131 12.49 12.86 -6.22
CA ARG A 131 13.53 11.81 -6.24
C ARG A 131 12.86 10.47 -6.37
N SER A 132 13.32 9.66 -7.33
CA SER A 132 12.79 8.33 -7.60
C SER A 132 13.70 7.26 -6.99
N HIS A 133 13.11 6.34 -6.24
CA HIS A 133 13.75 5.18 -5.66
C HIS A 133 13.05 3.93 -6.19
N PHE A 134 13.72 3.16 -7.02
CA PHE A 134 13.14 1.95 -7.60
C PHE A 134 13.27 0.78 -6.62
N MET A 135 12.16 0.09 -6.37
CA MET A 135 12.13 -1.10 -5.55
C MET A 135 12.80 -2.24 -6.34
N LEU A 136 13.87 -2.80 -5.78
CA LEU A 136 14.56 -3.92 -6.41
C LEU A 136 13.93 -5.25 -6.02
N LYS A 137 13.52 -5.39 -4.76
CA LYS A 137 12.94 -6.61 -4.22
C LYS A 137 12.15 -6.35 -2.95
N PRO A 138 10.90 -6.77 -2.87
CA PRO A 138 10.15 -6.75 -1.63
C PRO A 138 10.44 -8.02 -0.81
N TYR A 139 10.84 -7.86 0.45
CA TYR A 139 11.03 -8.99 1.39
C TYR A 139 9.77 -9.24 2.21
N LYS A 140 9.07 -8.18 2.57
CA LYS A 140 7.84 -8.22 3.37
C LYS A 140 6.91 -7.09 2.92
N LYS A 141 5.63 -7.37 2.78
CA LYS A 141 4.60 -6.39 2.46
C LYS A 141 3.40 -6.58 3.40
N ASP A 142 2.95 -5.50 4.03
CA ASP A 142 1.78 -5.49 4.92
C ASP A 142 1.76 -6.66 5.92
N GLY A 143 2.91 -6.93 6.55
CA GLY A 143 3.05 -8.00 7.52
C GLY A 143 3.33 -9.39 6.95
N VAL A 144 3.16 -9.61 5.63
CA VAL A 144 3.34 -10.89 4.95
C VAL A 144 4.74 -11.00 4.33
N LEU A 145 5.44 -12.10 4.57
CA LEU A 145 6.71 -12.42 3.90
C LEU A 145 6.44 -12.78 2.43
N ILE A 146 7.14 -12.11 1.50
CA ILE A 146 6.98 -12.36 0.06
C ILE A 146 7.76 -13.59 -0.38
N GLU A 147 8.95 -13.82 0.21
CA GLU A 147 9.71 -15.06 0.00
C GLU A 147 9.46 -16.03 1.15
N ASP A 148 8.89 -17.20 0.83
CA ASP A 148 9.15 -18.38 1.63
C ASP A 148 10.61 -18.74 1.43
N LYS A 149 11.44 -18.59 2.44
CA LYS A 149 12.67 -19.34 2.49
C LYS A 149 12.25 -20.81 2.53
N GLU A 150 12.17 -21.47 1.38
CA GLU A 150 12.28 -22.91 1.36
C GLU A 150 13.51 -23.21 2.19
N GLN A 151 13.30 -23.90 3.32
CA GLN A 151 14.38 -24.32 4.17
C GLN A 151 15.37 -25.02 3.26
N ASP A 152 16.56 -24.41 3.08
CA ASP A 152 17.67 -25.04 2.37
C ASP A 152 18.04 -26.29 3.18
N ARG A 153 17.32 -27.38 2.86
CA ARG A 153 17.55 -28.72 3.40
C ARG A 153 18.78 -29.37 2.76
N ARG A 154 19.76 -28.57 2.38
CA ARG A 154 21.08 -29.09 2.07
C ARG A 154 21.65 -29.60 3.38
N LEU A 155 21.63 -30.93 3.52
CA LEU A 155 22.36 -31.62 4.56
C LEU A 155 23.77 -31.04 4.59
N VAL A 156 24.17 -30.46 5.71
CA VAL A 156 25.56 -30.13 6.00
C VAL A 156 26.25 -31.48 6.10
N VAL A 157 26.88 -31.92 5.02
CA VAL A 157 27.78 -33.06 5.04
C VAL A 157 29.06 -32.55 5.69
N SER A 158 29.17 -32.75 6.99
CA SER A 158 30.44 -32.56 7.70
C SER A 158 31.40 -33.65 7.29
N PRO A 159 32.68 -33.33 7.03
CA PRO A 159 33.70 -34.29 6.71
C PRO A 159 34.02 -35.23 7.89
#